data_cfb69f06eb4b1beef2ae922d0f54e3a2
#
_entry.id   cfb69f06eb4b1beef2ae922d0f54e3a2
#
_cell.length_a   1.000
_cell.length_b   1.000
_cell.length_c   1.000
_cell.angle_alpha   90.00
_cell.angle_beta   90.00
_cell.angle_gamma   90.00
#
_symmetry.space_group_name_H-M   'P 1'
#
loop_
_entity.id
_entity.type
_entity.pdbx_description
1 polymer ?
#
loop_
_entity_poly.entity_id
_entity_poly.type
_entity_poly.pdbx_seq_one_letter_code
_entity_poly.pdbx_strand_id
1 'polypeptide(L)'
;MKSPLIEKHYLAFSSENHAEGSNTAPSYVAALKKIDTALHLHGVFLAPNESVWQIRDVERLAALYEFVKSEQKKENGGIFCNEPSKSYWKKGFCSAAIKDFSQFLTLTDRQSAMIEQFETANDAQQLAQDLENVKIIPNPLLIPDDIAINTPEGKSKLKEIQVRQNQHIFRKMILSIYQGQCCLTGLPVQEVLRASHISEWAKDKKNRMNPENGLCLSATYDAAFDRHLISFDEDYRLIFAPSLKEHYTNEAFKEQFQRLHGKRIAMPIKFLPSQELLSKHREYLVE
;
A
#
# COMPACT_ATOMS: atom_id res chain seq x y z
N MET A 1 18.09 12.15 -4.21
CA MET A 1 18.19 11.17 -5.32
C MET A 1 18.46 11.92 -6.63
N LYS A 2 19.23 11.33 -7.56
CA LYS A 2 19.44 11.93 -8.89
C LYS A 2 18.12 11.88 -9.69
N SER A 3 17.80 12.90 -10.47
CA SER A 3 16.54 13.04 -11.23
C SER A 3 16.07 11.75 -11.98
N PRO A 4 16.93 11.00 -12.67
CA PRO A 4 16.50 9.78 -13.38
C PRO A 4 16.03 8.64 -12.47
N LEU A 5 16.53 8.54 -11.24
CA LEU A 5 16.15 7.47 -10.32
C LEU A 5 14.75 7.72 -9.73
N ILE A 6 14.45 8.96 -9.36
CA ILE A 6 13.12 9.30 -8.84
C ILE A 6 12.05 9.18 -9.92
N GLU A 7 12.37 9.56 -11.17
CA GLU A 7 11.46 9.37 -12.32
C GLU A 7 11.08 7.89 -12.50
N LYS A 8 12.07 6.99 -12.42
CA LYS A 8 11.84 5.54 -12.52
C LYS A 8 10.94 5.02 -11.38
N HIS A 9 11.22 5.44 -10.14
CA HIS A 9 10.39 5.02 -8.99
C HIS A 9 8.97 5.59 -9.08
N TYR A 10 8.85 6.84 -9.50
CA TYR A 10 7.55 7.47 -9.71
C TYR A 10 6.75 6.76 -10.81
N LEU A 11 7.38 6.42 -11.94
CA LEU A 11 6.72 5.68 -13.01
C LEU A 11 6.17 4.33 -12.52
N ALA A 12 6.96 3.60 -11.73
CA ALA A 12 6.52 2.33 -11.13
C ALA A 12 5.32 2.53 -10.20
N PHE A 13 5.41 3.47 -9.26
CA PHE A 13 4.32 3.81 -8.34
C PHE A 13 3.04 4.21 -9.08
N SER A 14 3.14 5.12 -10.05
CA SER A 14 1.99 5.60 -10.80
C SER A 14 1.36 4.47 -11.64
N SER A 15 2.18 3.56 -12.20
CA SER A 15 1.68 2.39 -12.93
C SER A 15 0.91 1.41 -12.05
N GLU A 16 1.32 1.22 -10.80
CA GLU A 16 0.63 0.37 -9.82
C GLU A 16 -0.71 0.97 -9.35
N ASN A 17 -0.84 2.29 -9.37
CA ASN A 17 -2.02 3.01 -8.86
C ASN A 17 -3.04 3.40 -9.93
N HIS A 18 -2.76 3.13 -11.20
CA HIS A 18 -3.69 3.37 -12.30
C HIS A 18 -4.09 2.05 -12.98
N ALA A 19 -5.21 2.08 -13.73
CA ALA A 19 -5.74 0.89 -14.39
C ALA A 19 -4.69 0.24 -15.31
N GLU A 20 -4.60 -1.08 -15.25
CA GLU A 20 -3.71 -1.87 -16.08
C GLU A 20 -3.98 -1.57 -17.58
N GLY A 21 -2.92 -1.38 -18.35
CA GLY A 21 -3.01 -0.99 -19.77
C GLY A 21 -3.36 0.48 -20.00
N SER A 22 -3.60 1.30 -18.95
CA SER A 22 -3.76 2.74 -19.12
C SER A 22 -2.40 3.39 -19.45
N ASN A 23 -2.43 4.41 -20.31
CA ASN A 23 -1.23 5.21 -20.62
C ASN A 23 -1.06 6.40 -19.64
N THR A 24 -1.65 6.33 -18.45
CA THR A 24 -1.69 7.45 -17.50
C THR A 24 -0.31 7.73 -16.91
N ALA A 25 0.38 6.72 -16.39
CA ALA A 25 1.68 6.89 -15.74
C ALA A 25 2.76 7.46 -16.68
N PRO A 26 2.98 6.93 -17.90
CA PRO A 26 3.89 7.57 -18.87
C PRO A 26 3.47 9.01 -19.24
N SER A 27 2.16 9.26 -19.33
CA SER A 27 1.64 10.60 -19.63
C SER A 27 1.91 11.59 -18.50
N TYR A 28 1.84 11.17 -17.24
CA TYR A 28 2.15 12.01 -16.09
C TYR A 28 3.65 12.33 -16.00
N VAL A 29 4.53 11.35 -16.28
CA VAL A 29 5.96 11.61 -16.41
C VAL A 29 6.24 12.63 -17.51
N ALA A 30 5.61 12.49 -18.67
CA ALA A 30 5.75 13.46 -19.77
C ALA A 30 5.20 14.86 -19.38
N ALA A 31 4.08 14.90 -18.65
CA ALA A 31 3.51 16.16 -18.16
C ALA A 31 4.45 16.87 -17.18
N LEU A 32 5.06 16.16 -16.22
CA LEU A 32 6.04 16.75 -15.29
C LEU A 32 7.28 17.31 -16.02
N LYS A 33 7.78 16.62 -17.05
CA LYS A 33 8.88 17.12 -17.89
C LYS A 33 8.49 18.41 -18.65
N LYS A 34 7.27 18.48 -19.16
CA LYS A 34 6.76 19.68 -19.81
C LYS A 34 6.58 20.85 -18.86
N ILE A 35 6.09 20.58 -17.64
CA ILE A 35 6.01 21.60 -16.58
C ILE A 35 7.42 22.12 -16.26
N ASP A 36 8.37 21.23 -16.02
CA ASP A 36 9.77 21.58 -15.72
C ASP A 36 10.35 22.51 -16.80
N THR A 37 10.20 22.15 -18.06
CA THR A 37 10.65 22.95 -19.22
C THR A 37 9.95 24.31 -19.27
N ALA A 38 8.63 24.36 -19.09
CA ALA A 38 7.86 25.59 -19.16
C ALA A 38 8.23 26.56 -18.02
N LEU A 39 8.41 26.05 -16.80
CA LEU A 39 8.82 26.85 -15.65
C LEU A 39 10.21 27.49 -15.86
N HIS A 40 11.16 26.74 -16.40
CA HIS A 40 12.49 27.25 -16.73
C HIS A 40 12.46 28.27 -17.88
N LEU A 41 11.72 27.99 -18.94
CA LEU A 41 11.61 28.90 -20.09
C LEU A 41 11.06 30.27 -19.68
N HIS A 42 10.13 30.31 -18.74
CA HIS A 42 9.52 31.53 -18.25
C HIS A 42 10.21 32.12 -16.99
N GLY A 43 11.23 31.43 -16.45
CA GLY A 43 11.97 31.89 -15.26
C GLY A 43 11.09 32.03 -14.02
N VAL A 44 10.10 31.15 -13.83
CA VAL A 44 9.11 31.22 -12.73
C VAL A 44 9.15 29.96 -11.87
N PHE A 45 8.85 30.12 -10.59
CA PHE A 45 8.67 29.07 -9.59
C PHE A 45 9.92 28.26 -9.20
N LEU A 46 10.77 27.89 -10.15
CA LEU A 46 12.01 27.13 -9.92
C LEU A 46 13.23 28.02 -9.85
N ALA A 47 14.19 27.65 -9.01
CA ALA A 47 15.55 28.24 -9.08
C ALA A 47 16.26 27.78 -10.37
N PRO A 48 17.32 28.50 -10.84
CA PRO A 48 17.94 28.26 -12.16
C PRO A 48 18.42 26.84 -12.42
N ASN A 49 18.83 26.09 -11.39
CA ASN A 49 19.32 24.71 -11.51
C ASN A 49 18.43 23.70 -10.77
N GLU A 50 17.24 24.09 -10.42
CA GLU A 50 16.27 23.24 -9.71
C GLU A 50 15.31 22.59 -10.71
N SER A 51 14.85 21.38 -10.42
CA SER A 51 13.84 20.68 -11.21
C SER A 51 12.62 20.36 -10.36
N VAL A 52 11.45 20.29 -10.97
CA VAL A 52 10.21 19.79 -10.35
C VAL A 52 10.46 18.45 -9.64
N TRP A 53 11.32 17.61 -10.21
CA TRP A 53 11.72 16.33 -9.63
C TRP A 53 12.51 16.43 -8.31
N GLN A 54 12.97 17.62 -7.93
CA GLN A 54 13.73 17.87 -6.70
C GLN A 54 12.87 18.44 -5.56
N ILE A 55 11.68 18.93 -5.87
CA ILE A 55 10.76 19.44 -4.85
C ILE A 55 10.33 18.31 -3.92
N ARG A 56 10.52 18.50 -2.61
CA ARG A 56 10.12 17.54 -1.54
C ARG A 56 9.10 18.13 -0.57
N ASP A 57 9.07 19.44 -0.50
CA ASP A 57 8.19 20.17 0.38
C ASP A 57 6.74 20.10 -0.12
N VAL A 58 5.82 19.65 0.77
CA VAL A 58 4.41 19.42 0.45
C VAL A 58 3.67 20.73 0.15
N GLU A 59 4.00 21.79 0.89
CA GLU A 59 3.36 23.11 0.72
C GLU A 59 3.78 23.71 -0.61
N ARG A 60 5.05 23.54 -0.96
CA ARG A 60 5.59 23.98 -2.25
C ARG A 60 5.00 23.22 -3.43
N LEU A 61 4.77 21.91 -3.28
CA LEU A 61 4.05 21.12 -4.30
C LEU A 61 2.58 21.54 -4.43
N ALA A 62 1.93 21.85 -3.33
CA ALA A 62 0.58 22.39 -3.36
C ALA A 62 0.51 23.76 -4.03
N ALA A 63 1.47 24.64 -3.74
CA ALA A 63 1.61 25.94 -4.42
C ALA A 63 1.88 25.77 -5.93
N LEU A 64 2.73 24.82 -6.32
CA LEU A 64 2.98 24.50 -7.74
C LEU A 64 1.71 23.97 -8.42
N TYR A 65 0.95 23.12 -7.74
CA TYR A 65 -0.32 22.60 -8.24
C TYR A 65 -1.31 23.73 -8.55
N GLU A 66 -1.55 24.65 -7.60
CA GLU A 66 -2.46 25.77 -7.79
C GLU A 66 -1.95 26.74 -8.86
N PHE A 67 -0.64 27.00 -8.90
CA PHE A 67 -0.02 27.81 -9.95
C PHE A 67 -0.28 27.20 -11.34
N VAL A 68 0.08 25.93 -11.55
CA VAL A 68 -0.12 25.23 -12.82
C VAL A 68 -1.60 25.16 -13.19
N LYS A 69 -2.49 24.88 -12.21
CA LYS A 69 -3.94 24.86 -12.41
C LYS A 69 -4.50 26.20 -12.88
N SER A 70 -3.94 27.31 -12.38
CA SER A 70 -4.28 28.66 -12.84
C SER A 70 -3.77 28.92 -14.25
N GLU A 71 -2.53 28.54 -14.55
CA GLU A 71 -1.91 28.72 -15.86
C GLU A 71 -2.64 27.91 -16.97
N GLN A 72 -3.12 26.72 -16.64
CA GLN A 72 -3.91 25.89 -17.55
C GLN A 72 -5.25 26.52 -17.97
N LYS A 73 -5.80 27.46 -17.19
CA LYS A 73 -7.04 28.16 -17.49
C LYS A 73 -6.86 29.38 -18.40
N LYS A 74 -5.62 29.84 -18.58
CA LYS A 74 -5.35 31.01 -19.42
C LYS A 74 -5.45 30.64 -20.89
N GLU A 75 -6.28 31.35 -21.63
CA GLU A 75 -6.43 31.10 -23.07
C GLU A 75 -5.22 31.58 -23.87
N ASN A 76 -4.63 32.71 -23.50
CA ASN A 76 -3.45 33.30 -24.12
C ASN A 76 -2.49 33.83 -23.03
N GLY A 77 -1.20 33.70 -23.25
CA GLY A 77 -0.15 34.31 -22.40
C GLY A 77 0.24 33.56 -21.14
N GLY A 78 -0.24 32.33 -20.90
CA GLY A 78 0.26 31.46 -19.83
C GLY A 78 1.57 30.76 -20.19
N ILE A 79 2.22 30.13 -19.20
CA ILE A 79 3.48 29.39 -19.40
C ILE A 79 3.40 28.26 -20.43
N PHE A 80 2.19 27.82 -20.78
CA PHE A 80 1.93 26.76 -21.76
C PHE A 80 1.55 27.28 -23.14
N CYS A 81 1.58 28.60 -23.39
CA CYS A 81 1.09 29.19 -24.66
C CYS A 81 1.83 28.67 -25.90
N ASN A 82 3.12 28.33 -25.76
CA ASN A 82 3.99 27.82 -26.83
C ASN A 82 4.05 26.28 -26.90
N GLU A 83 3.33 25.56 -26.03
CA GLU A 83 3.34 24.11 -26.04
C GLU A 83 2.50 23.53 -27.19
N PRO A 84 3.10 22.75 -28.09
CA PRO A 84 2.39 22.20 -29.25
C PRO A 84 1.29 21.20 -28.84
N SER A 85 1.45 20.53 -27.71
CA SER A 85 0.54 19.49 -27.21
C SER A 85 -0.56 20.09 -26.34
N LYS A 86 -1.48 20.87 -26.92
CA LYS A 86 -2.59 21.54 -26.20
C LYS A 86 -3.42 20.60 -25.28
N SER A 87 -3.48 19.31 -25.58
CA SER A 87 -4.23 18.33 -24.79
C SER A 87 -3.64 18.14 -23.37
N TYR A 88 -2.33 18.26 -23.17
CA TYR A 88 -1.73 18.06 -21.86
C TYR A 88 -2.15 19.12 -20.84
N TRP A 89 -2.17 20.38 -21.24
CA TRP A 89 -2.54 21.45 -20.32
C TRP A 89 -4.04 21.77 -20.34
N LYS A 90 -4.71 21.80 -21.50
CA LYS A 90 -6.16 22.08 -21.55
C LYS A 90 -7.02 21.02 -20.87
N LYS A 91 -6.60 19.76 -20.87
CA LYS A 91 -7.32 18.64 -20.21
C LYS A 91 -6.91 18.38 -18.75
N GLY A 92 -6.11 19.26 -18.15
CA GLY A 92 -5.73 19.15 -16.74
C GLY A 92 -4.63 18.12 -16.44
N PHE A 93 -3.97 17.52 -17.43
CA PHE A 93 -2.93 16.50 -17.20
C PHE A 93 -1.74 17.04 -16.39
N CYS A 94 -1.36 18.31 -16.58
CA CYS A 94 -0.24 18.89 -15.87
C CYS A 94 -0.50 19.01 -14.35
N SER A 95 -1.65 19.56 -13.96
CA SER A 95 -2.01 19.63 -12.54
C SER A 95 -2.26 18.25 -11.94
N ALA A 96 -2.92 17.33 -12.68
CA ALA A 96 -3.10 15.95 -12.23
C ALA A 96 -1.76 15.23 -11.99
N ALA A 97 -0.75 15.44 -12.84
CA ALA A 97 0.58 14.87 -12.68
C ALA A 97 1.30 15.40 -11.43
N ILE A 98 1.17 16.68 -11.08
CA ILE A 98 1.72 17.23 -9.84
C ILE A 98 1.03 16.60 -8.62
N LYS A 99 -0.29 16.46 -8.67
CA LYS A 99 -1.07 15.82 -7.60
C LYS A 99 -0.61 14.39 -7.36
N ASP A 100 -0.51 13.59 -8.42
CA ASP A 100 -0.05 12.19 -8.38
C ASP A 100 1.41 12.08 -7.88
N PHE A 101 2.29 12.98 -8.33
CA PHE A 101 3.68 13.04 -7.87
C PHE A 101 3.80 13.42 -6.39
N SER A 102 2.98 14.34 -5.91
CA SER A 102 2.92 14.71 -4.49
C SER A 102 2.42 13.55 -3.62
N GLN A 103 1.43 12.79 -4.11
CA GLN A 103 0.98 11.56 -3.47
C GLN A 103 2.10 10.53 -3.38
N PHE A 104 2.80 10.28 -4.49
CA PHE A 104 3.97 9.39 -4.54
C PHE A 104 4.99 9.73 -3.45
N LEU A 105 5.42 10.98 -3.36
CA LEU A 105 6.41 11.39 -2.38
C LEU A 105 5.92 11.16 -0.94
N THR A 106 4.73 11.64 -0.62
CA THR A 106 4.15 11.52 0.75
C THR A 106 3.99 10.07 1.18
N LEU A 107 3.50 9.22 0.28
CA LEU A 107 3.20 7.83 0.61
C LEU A 107 4.47 6.96 0.64
N THR A 108 5.43 7.23 -0.26
CA THR A 108 6.69 6.47 -0.33
C THR A 108 7.60 6.78 0.85
N ASP A 109 7.71 8.05 1.25
CA ASP A 109 8.54 8.44 2.39
C ASP A 109 8.02 7.79 3.69
N ARG A 110 6.70 7.82 3.91
CA ARG A 110 6.07 7.13 5.04
C ARG A 110 6.33 5.63 5.01
N GLN A 111 6.14 4.99 3.85
CA GLN A 111 6.36 3.56 3.67
C GLN A 111 7.81 3.18 3.97
N SER A 112 8.78 3.96 3.47
CA SER A 112 10.21 3.71 3.70
C SER A 112 10.55 3.77 5.19
N ALA A 113 10.05 4.77 5.91
CA ALA A 113 10.25 4.89 7.35
C ALA A 113 9.67 3.69 8.12
N MET A 114 8.49 3.20 7.74
CA MET A 114 7.86 2.05 8.38
C MET A 114 8.61 0.74 8.10
N ILE A 115 9.13 0.55 6.90
CA ILE A 115 9.93 -0.63 6.54
C ILE A 115 11.27 -0.63 7.29
N GLU A 116 11.93 0.53 7.41
CA GLU A 116 13.17 0.65 8.20
C GLU A 116 12.96 0.27 9.68
N GLN A 117 11.85 0.73 10.28
CA GLN A 117 11.47 0.32 11.64
C GLN A 117 11.27 -1.20 11.74
N PHE A 118 10.58 -1.80 10.77
CA PHE A 118 10.36 -3.25 10.73
C PHE A 118 11.68 -4.04 10.61
N GLU A 119 12.59 -3.62 9.76
CA GLU A 119 13.86 -4.30 9.54
C GLU A 119 14.73 -4.32 10.81
N THR A 120 14.71 -3.23 11.56
CA THR A 120 15.52 -3.07 12.78
C THR A 120 14.84 -3.57 14.06
N ALA A 121 13.52 -3.79 14.06
CA ALA A 121 12.77 -4.19 15.24
C ALA A 121 13.10 -5.62 15.71
N ASN A 122 13.09 -5.80 17.03
CA ASN A 122 13.25 -7.12 17.68
C ASN A 122 12.03 -7.48 18.57
N ASP A 123 11.16 -6.54 18.83
CA ASP A 123 9.92 -6.70 19.60
C ASP A 123 8.71 -6.37 18.72
N ALA A 124 7.83 -7.34 18.54
CA ALA A 124 6.68 -7.22 17.65
C ALA A 124 5.59 -6.29 18.21
N GLN A 125 5.40 -6.25 19.53
CA GLN A 125 4.40 -5.40 20.18
C GLN A 125 4.85 -3.94 20.16
N GLN A 126 6.12 -3.67 20.44
CA GLN A 126 6.69 -2.32 20.33
C GLN A 126 6.63 -1.83 18.89
N LEU A 127 7.05 -2.68 17.95
CA LEU A 127 6.95 -2.37 16.50
C LEU A 127 5.52 -2.00 16.11
N ALA A 128 4.52 -2.78 16.52
CA ALA A 128 3.12 -2.50 16.18
C ALA A 128 2.67 -1.12 16.67
N GLN A 129 3.07 -0.72 17.88
CA GLN A 129 2.79 0.60 18.44
C GLN A 129 3.50 1.71 17.66
N ASP A 130 4.78 1.50 17.36
CA ASP A 130 5.59 2.47 16.61
C ASP A 130 5.02 2.69 15.21
N LEU A 131 4.67 1.63 14.50
CA LEU A 131 4.08 1.71 13.16
C LEU A 131 2.70 2.40 13.15
N GLU A 132 1.85 2.19 14.16
CA GLU A 132 0.57 2.90 14.30
C GLU A 132 0.77 4.40 14.57
N ASN A 133 1.89 4.78 15.17
CA ASN A 133 2.25 6.17 15.44
C ASN A 133 2.84 6.90 14.23
N VAL A 134 3.29 6.21 13.18
CA VAL A 134 3.74 6.84 11.93
C VAL A 134 2.54 7.39 11.18
N LYS A 135 2.22 8.66 11.40
CA LYS A 135 1.08 9.32 10.75
C LYS A 135 1.43 9.78 9.33
N ILE A 136 0.40 9.89 8.49
CA ILE A 136 0.53 10.57 7.20
C ILE A 136 0.73 12.08 7.49
N ILE A 137 1.72 12.69 6.85
CA ILE A 137 1.86 14.14 6.83
C ILE A 137 0.64 14.70 6.09
N PRO A 138 -0.12 15.64 6.70
CA PRO A 138 -1.26 16.24 6.05
C PRO A 138 -0.84 16.89 4.72
N ASN A 139 -1.37 16.38 3.62
CA ASN A 139 -1.11 16.87 2.28
C ASN A 139 -2.44 17.07 1.56
N PRO A 140 -2.84 18.31 1.23
CA PRO A 140 -4.11 18.58 0.59
C PRO A 140 -4.25 17.88 -0.77
N LEU A 141 -3.14 17.56 -1.43
CA LEU A 141 -3.15 16.85 -2.71
C LEU A 141 -3.44 15.34 -2.58
N LEU A 142 -3.55 14.80 -1.35
CA LEU A 142 -3.98 13.42 -1.13
C LEU A 142 -5.50 13.22 -1.25
N ILE A 143 -6.27 14.29 -1.14
CA ILE A 143 -7.74 14.25 -1.12
C ILE A 143 -8.34 14.97 -2.32
N PRO A 144 -9.65 14.76 -2.64
CA PRO A 144 -10.33 15.51 -3.68
C PRO A 144 -10.25 17.03 -3.47
N ASP A 145 -10.19 17.80 -4.56
CA ASP A 145 -9.99 19.24 -4.53
C ASP A 145 -11.16 20.03 -3.90
N ASP A 146 -12.34 19.45 -3.88
CA ASP A 146 -13.56 20.00 -3.32
C ASP A 146 -13.69 19.77 -1.80
N ILE A 147 -12.77 19.02 -1.20
CA ILE A 147 -12.75 18.71 0.23
C ILE A 147 -11.60 19.44 0.90
N ALA A 148 -11.88 20.25 1.92
CA ALA A 148 -10.82 20.88 2.71
C ALA A 148 -10.25 19.89 3.74
N ILE A 149 -8.91 19.78 3.79
CA ILE A 149 -8.19 18.80 4.62
C ILE A 149 -8.49 18.89 6.12
N ASN A 150 -8.80 20.10 6.62
CA ASN A 150 -9.08 20.35 8.03
C ASN A 150 -10.52 20.03 8.46
N THR A 151 -11.41 19.73 7.50
CA THR A 151 -12.79 19.34 7.79
C THR A 151 -12.89 17.91 8.33
N PRO A 152 -14.01 17.54 8.97
CA PRO A 152 -14.25 16.15 9.38
C PRO A 152 -14.14 15.15 8.20
N GLU A 153 -14.65 15.55 7.02
CA GLU A 153 -14.60 14.74 5.82
C GLU A 153 -13.16 14.57 5.32
N GLY A 154 -12.37 15.65 5.23
CA GLY A 154 -10.95 15.60 4.84
C GLY A 154 -10.13 14.72 5.79
N LYS A 155 -10.35 14.84 7.10
CA LYS A 155 -9.72 13.97 8.10
C LYS A 155 -10.11 12.50 7.94
N SER A 156 -11.38 12.23 7.60
CA SER A 156 -11.85 10.87 7.31
C SER A 156 -11.15 10.28 6.08
N LYS A 157 -11.01 11.06 5.01
CA LYS A 157 -10.29 10.63 3.79
C LYS A 157 -8.82 10.34 4.07
N LEU A 158 -8.12 11.18 4.81
CA LEU A 158 -6.74 10.91 5.22
C LEU A 158 -6.62 9.62 6.04
N LYS A 159 -7.57 9.38 6.94
CA LYS A 159 -7.61 8.15 7.72
C LYS A 159 -7.82 6.90 6.84
N GLU A 160 -8.70 6.97 5.84
CA GLU A 160 -8.88 5.89 4.87
C GLU A 160 -7.57 5.57 4.13
N ILE A 161 -6.85 6.59 3.68
CA ILE A 161 -5.55 6.43 3.02
C ILE A 161 -4.54 5.80 3.97
N GLN A 162 -4.47 6.25 5.22
CA GLN A 162 -3.59 5.68 6.24
C GLN A 162 -3.89 4.20 6.49
N VAL A 163 -5.16 3.82 6.58
CA VAL A 163 -5.56 2.41 6.77
C VAL A 163 -5.10 1.56 5.60
N ARG A 164 -5.33 1.99 4.36
CA ARG A 164 -4.87 1.26 3.16
C ARG A 164 -3.35 1.10 3.12
N GLN A 165 -2.61 2.16 3.45
CA GLN A 165 -1.16 2.07 3.56
C GLN A 165 -0.72 1.10 4.65
N ASN A 166 -1.32 1.14 5.83
CA ASN A 166 -0.99 0.21 6.90
C ASN A 166 -1.22 -1.24 6.47
N GLN A 167 -2.34 -1.55 5.80
CA GLN A 167 -2.59 -2.89 5.25
C GLN A 167 -1.55 -3.30 4.22
N HIS A 168 -1.13 -2.38 3.34
CA HIS A 168 -0.08 -2.64 2.36
C HIS A 168 1.27 -2.93 3.04
N ILE A 169 1.64 -2.15 4.06
CA ILE A 169 2.87 -2.37 4.84
C ILE A 169 2.81 -3.70 5.59
N PHE A 170 1.70 -3.98 6.27
CA PHE A 170 1.49 -5.26 6.93
C PHE A 170 1.69 -6.44 5.96
N ARG A 171 1.09 -6.36 4.77
CA ARG A 171 1.29 -7.37 3.73
C ARG A 171 2.78 -7.52 3.36
N LYS A 172 3.51 -6.41 3.16
CA LYS A 172 4.95 -6.46 2.85
C LYS A 172 5.75 -7.14 3.96
N MET A 173 5.47 -6.81 5.23
CA MET A 173 6.11 -7.44 6.37
C MET A 173 5.86 -8.95 6.40
N ILE A 174 4.60 -9.37 6.28
CA ILE A 174 4.24 -10.80 6.32
C ILE A 174 4.86 -11.56 5.15
N LEU A 175 4.77 -11.07 3.93
CA LEU A 175 5.42 -11.72 2.80
C LEU A 175 6.94 -11.82 2.98
N SER A 176 7.57 -10.80 3.55
CA SER A 176 9.02 -10.78 3.81
C SER A 176 9.41 -11.86 4.82
N ILE A 177 8.74 -11.95 5.98
CA ILE A 177 9.12 -12.94 7.01
C ILE A 177 8.82 -14.38 6.61
N TYR A 178 7.87 -14.61 5.70
CA TYR A 178 7.58 -15.91 5.09
C TYR A 178 8.29 -16.14 3.74
N GLN A 179 9.26 -15.27 3.37
CA GLN A 179 10.07 -15.40 2.15
C GLN A 179 9.24 -15.51 0.86
N GLY A 180 8.10 -14.83 0.82
CA GLY A 180 7.18 -14.83 -0.34
C GLY A 180 6.52 -16.17 -0.61
N GLN A 181 6.34 -17.03 0.41
CA GLN A 181 5.74 -18.35 0.25
C GLN A 181 4.56 -18.55 1.21
N CYS A 182 3.54 -19.30 0.76
CA CYS A 182 2.47 -19.76 1.62
C CYS A 182 3.02 -20.66 2.73
N CYS A 183 2.80 -20.30 4.00
CA CYS A 183 3.33 -21.07 5.13
C CYS A 183 2.79 -22.51 5.20
N LEU A 184 1.61 -22.77 4.66
CA LEU A 184 0.99 -24.10 4.68
C LEU A 184 1.40 -24.96 3.48
N THR A 185 1.48 -24.40 2.27
CA THR A 185 1.73 -25.16 1.03
C THR A 185 3.11 -24.96 0.44
N GLY A 186 3.80 -23.88 0.77
CA GLY A 186 5.06 -23.49 0.13
C GLY A 186 4.88 -22.80 -1.24
N LEU A 187 3.63 -22.50 -1.66
CA LEU A 187 3.36 -21.85 -2.95
C LEU A 187 4.04 -20.47 -3.02
N PRO A 188 4.95 -20.21 -4.02
CA PRO A 188 5.72 -18.97 -4.11
C PRO A 188 5.13 -17.92 -5.06
N VAL A 189 3.84 -18.01 -5.42
CA VAL A 189 3.16 -17.11 -6.37
C VAL A 189 2.55 -15.95 -5.59
N GLN A 190 3.27 -14.83 -5.51
CA GLN A 190 2.92 -13.70 -4.62
C GLN A 190 1.55 -13.07 -4.92
N GLU A 191 1.10 -13.11 -6.18
CA GLU A 191 -0.19 -12.57 -6.64
C GLU A 191 -1.38 -13.26 -5.97
N VAL A 192 -1.24 -14.54 -5.64
CA VAL A 192 -2.28 -15.33 -4.96
C VAL A 192 -2.05 -15.49 -3.46
N LEU A 193 -0.97 -14.93 -2.91
CA LEU A 193 -0.74 -14.92 -1.47
C LEU A 193 -1.53 -13.82 -0.78
N ARG A 194 -1.86 -14.04 0.48
CA ARG A 194 -2.52 -13.10 1.38
C ARG A 194 -1.75 -13.00 2.69
N ALA A 195 -1.75 -11.82 3.27
CA ALA A 195 -1.31 -11.61 4.65
C ALA A 195 -2.55 -11.72 5.53
N SER A 196 -2.85 -12.93 5.96
CA SER A 196 -4.01 -13.24 6.81
C SER A 196 -3.77 -12.73 8.22
N HIS A 197 -4.73 -11.99 8.79
CA HIS A 197 -4.71 -11.61 10.19
C HIS A 197 -5.29 -12.75 11.04
N ILE A 198 -4.60 -13.12 12.13
CA ILE A 198 -5.10 -14.11 13.09
C ILE A 198 -6.27 -13.51 13.88
N SER A 199 -6.06 -12.32 14.44
CA SER A 199 -7.14 -11.50 15.03
C SER A 199 -7.53 -10.41 14.04
N GLU A 200 -8.83 -10.28 13.77
CA GLU A 200 -9.38 -9.43 12.72
C GLU A 200 -8.91 -7.97 12.82
N TRP A 201 -8.49 -7.41 11.69
CA TRP A 201 -8.09 -6.01 11.54
C TRP A 201 -9.07 -5.00 12.14
N ALA A 202 -10.37 -5.24 11.95
CA ALA A 202 -11.41 -4.32 12.40
C ALA A 202 -11.58 -4.33 13.92
N LYS A 203 -11.45 -5.49 14.54
CA LYS A 203 -11.73 -5.73 15.96
C LYS A 203 -10.54 -5.45 16.86
N ASP A 204 -9.34 -5.85 16.45
CA ASP A 204 -8.12 -5.77 17.26
C ASP A 204 -7.17 -4.66 16.79
N LYS A 205 -7.47 -3.43 17.22
CA LYS A 205 -6.66 -2.26 16.86
C LYS A 205 -5.21 -2.37 17.34
N LYS A 206 -4.97 -3.03 18.47
CA LYS A 206 -3.64 -3.16 19.07
C LYS A 206 -2.71 -4.04 18.23
N ASN A 207 -3.27 -5.08 17.60
CA ASN A 207 -2.49 -6.07 16.85
C ASN A 207 -2.57 -5.87 15.32
N ARG A 208 -3.15 -4.76 14.82
CA ARG A 208 -3.27 -4.50 13.38
C ARG A 208 -1.94 -4.57 12.63
N MET A 209 -0.91 -3.94 13.20
CA MET A 209 0.42 -3.85 12.61
C MET A 209 1.41 -4.83 13.24
N ASN A 210 0.95 -5.69 14.16
CA ASN A 210 1.78 -6.69 14.81
C ASN A 210 2.08 -7.86 13.86
N PRO A 211 3.34 -8.10 13.46
CA PRO A 211 3.66 -9.21 12.55
C PRO A 211 3.37 -10.59 13.15
N GLU A 212 3.34 -10.75 14.48
CA GLU A 212 2.90 -11.99 15.14
C GLU A 212 1.39 -12.26 14.99
N ASN A 213 0.63 -11.27 14.55
CA ASN A 213 -0.78 -11.39 14.18
C ASN A 213 -0.97 -11.79 12.70
N GLY A 214 0.07 -12.28 12.03
CA GLY A 214 0.03 -12.52 10.59
C GLY A 214 0.51 -13.89 10.15
N LEU A 215 -0.18 -14.43 9.15
CA LEU A 215 0.17 -15.65 8.42
C LEU A 215 0.25 -15.34 6.92
N CYS A 216 1.23 -15.92 6.22
CA CYS A 216 1.24 -15.88 4.75
C CYS A 216 0.50 -17.12 4.21
N LEU A 217 -0.71 -16.93 3.71
CA LEU A 217 -1.53 -18.00 3.16
C LEU A 217 -1.86 -17.76 1.68
N SER A 218 -2.04 -18.81 0.90
CA SER A 218 -2.66 -18.65 -0.41
C SER A 218 -4.16 -18.35 -0.25
N ALA A 219 -4.76 -17.69 -1.26
CA ALA A 219 -6.12 -17.14 -1.18
C ALA A 219 -7.18 -18.17 -0.72
N THR A 220 -7.05 -19.44 -1.11
CA THR A 220 -7.97 -20.50 -0.70
C THR A 220 -7.90 -20.76 0.80
N TYR A 221 -6.69 -20.84 1.35
CA TYR A 221 -6.50 -21.13 2.78
C TYR A 221 -6.71 -19.89 3.64
N ASP A 222 -6.42 -18.70 3.13
CA ASP A 222 -6.81 -17.43 3.72
C ASP A 222 -8.34 -17.35 3.90
N ALA A 223 -9.10 -17.63 2.83
CA ALA A 223 -10.56 -17.65 2.88
C ALA A 223 -11.13 -18.70 3.84
N ALA A 224 -10.49 -19.86 3.97
CA ALA A 224 -10.89 -20.89 4.92
C ALA A 224 -10.56 -20.50 6.37
N PHE A 225 -9.42 -19.86 6.59
CA PHE A 225 -8.97 -19.36 7.87
C PHE A 225 -9.88 -18.22 8.37
N ASP A 226 -10.12 -17.20 7.55
CA ASP A 226 -11.01 -16.07 7.88
C ASP A 226 -12.45 -16.50 8.22
N ARG A 227 -12.88 -17.67 7.73
CA ARG A 227 -14.20 -18.24 8.01
C ARG A 227 -14.19 -19.25 9.16
N HIS A 228 -13.08 -19.38 9.88
CA HIS A 228 -12.90 -20.34 10.96
C HIS A 228 -13.19 -21.80 10.56
N LEU A 229 -12.97 -22.15 9.29
CA LEU A 229 -13.04 -23.53 8.80
C LEU A 229 -11.75 -24.30 9.09
N ILE A 230 -10.64 -23.58 9.18
CA ILE A 230 -9.32 -24.12 9.56
C ILE A 230 -8.68 -23.23 10.62
N SER A 231 -7.80 -23.81 11.42
CA SER A 231 -6.93 -23.09 12.35
C SER A 231 -5.63 -23.88 12.56
N PHE A 232 -4.82 -23.48 13.53
CA PHE A 232 -3.56 -24.14 13.85
C PHE A 232 -3.51 -24.43 15.35
N ASP A 233 -3.02 -25.63 15.74
CA ASP A 233 -2.84 -26.03 17.12
C ASP A 233 -1.61 -25.38 17.80
N GLU A 234 -1.28 -25.80 18.99
CA GLU A 234 -0.15 -25.29 19.79
C GLU A 234 1.21 -25.59 19.15
N ASP A 235 1.29 -26.61 18.30
CA ASP A 235 2.47 -26.99 17.52
C ASP A 235 2.47 -26.37 16.11
N TYR A 236 1.56 -25.43 15.84
CA TYR A 236 1.33 -24.82 14.52
C TYR A 236 0.95 -25.83 13.43
N ARG A 237 0.22 -26.91 13.81
CA ARG A 237 -0.29 -27.90 12.87
C ARG A 237 -1.71 -27.53 12.45
N LEU A 238 -2.00 -27.74 11.16
CA LEU A 238 -3.32 -27.47 10.61
C LEU A 238 -4.39 -28.36 11.27
N ILE A 239 -5.43 -27.74 11.80
CA ILE A 239 -6.64 -28.40 12.30
C ILE A 239 -7.87 -27.89 11.56
N PHE A 240 -8.90 -28.72 11.50
CA PHE A 240 -10.16 -28.45 10.81
C PHE A 240 -11.31 -28.22 11.79
N ALA A 241 -12.22 -27.36 11.39
CA ALA A 241 -13.53 -27.24 12.02
C ALA A 241 -14.33 -28.55 11.88
N PRO A 242 -15.14 -28.90 12.90
CA PRO A 242 -15.99 -30.10 12.86
C PRO A 242 -16.90 -30.16 11.62
N SER A 243 -17.43 -29.03 11.16
CA SER A 243 -18.28 -28.91 9.97
C SER A 243 -17.65 -29.44 8.68
N LEU A 244 -16.32 -29.42 8.56
CA LEU A 244 -15.66 -29.92 7.35
C LEU A 244 -15.72 -31.46 7.20
N LYS A 245 -16.15 -32.20 8.21
CA LYS A 245 -16.28 -33.67 8.16
C LYS A 245 -17.23 -34.14 7.06
N GLU A 246 -18.26 -33.37 6.75
CA GLU A 246 -19.22 -33.69 5.68
C GLU A 246 -18.57 -33.75 4.29
N HIS A 247 -17.44 -33.10 4.10
CA HIS A 247 -16.71 -33.03 2.84
C HIS A 247 -15.62 -34.10 2.68
N TYR A 248 -15.38 -34.95 3.69
CA TYR A 248 -14.26 -35.91 3.69
C TYR A 248 -14.35 -36.98 2.60
N THR A 249 -15.51 -37.20 2.00
CA THR A 249 -15.70 -38.10 0.86
C THR A 249 -15.43 -37.43 -0.49
N ASN A 250 -15.35 -36.12 -0.55
CA ASN A 250 -15.12 -35.34 -1.77
C ASN A 250 -13.65 -35.38 -2.17
N GLU A 251 -13.35 -35.80 -3.40
CA GLU A 251 -11.95 -35.94 -3.87
C GLU A 251 -11.20 -34.59 -3.94
N ALA A 252 -11.86 -33.52 -4.41
CA ALA A 252 -11.22 -32.21 -4.43
C ALA A 252 -10.89 -31.70 -3.02
N PHE A 253 -11.77 -32.00 -2.05
CA PHE A 253 -11.48 -31.67 -0.63
C PHE A 253 -10.31 -32.50 -0.10
N LYS A 254 -10.23 -33.78 -0.41
CA LYS A 254 -9.10 -34.62 -0.01
C LYS A 254 -7.77 -34.08 -0.56
N GLU A 255 -7.74 -33.74 -1.82
CA GLU A 255 -6.53 -33.21 -2.47
C GLU A 255 -6.10 -31.85 -1.95
N GLN A 256 -7.05 -30.93 -1.73
CA GLN A 256 -6.72 -29.55 -1.37
C GLN A 256 -6.56 -29.34 0.12
N PHE A 257 -7.35 -30.03 0.95
CA PHE A 257 -7.40 -29.82 2.40
C PHE A 257 -6.93 -31.01 3.21
N GLN A 258 -7.53 -32.20 3.03
CA GLN A 258 -7.34 -33.32 3.95
C GLN A 258 -5.90 -33.81 4.00
N ARG A 259 -5.16 -33.79 2.88
CA ARG A 259 -3.73 -34.14 2.84
C ARG A 259 -2.84 -33.22 3.67
N LEU A 260 -3.34 -32.04 4.02
CA LEU A 260 -2.61 -31.03 4.82
C LEU A 260 -2.98 -31.09 6.30
N HIS A 261 -4.00 -31.87 6.69
CA HIS A 261 -4.39 -32.02 8.08
C HIS A 261 -3.20 -32.50 8.94
N GLY A 262 -2.99 -31.85 10.07
CA GLY A 262 -1.85 -32.13 10.96
C GLY A 262 -0.48 -31.67 10.42
N LYS A 263 -0.42 -31.11 9.22
CA LYS A 263 0.83 -30.57 8.70
C LYS A 263 1.20 -29.30 9.48
N ARG A 264 2.45 -29.25 9.94
CA ARG A 264 3.01 -28.03 10.55
C ARG A 264 3.32 -27.00 9.45
N ILE A 265 2.97 -25.73 9.72
CA ILE A 265 3.34 -24.63 8.81
C ILE A 265 4.84 -24.39 8.77
N ALA A 266 5.32 -23.83 7.65
CA ALA A 266 6.64 -23.25 7.58
C ALA A 266 6.70 -22.02 8.50
N MET A 267 7.64 -21.99 9.41
CA MET A 267 7.76 -20.89 10.38
C MET A 267 8.39 -19.67 9.71
N PRO A 268 8.00 -18.45 10.11
CA PRO A 268 8.62 -17.23 9.61
C PRO A 268 10.05 -17.10 10.15
N ILE A 269 10.89 -16.35 9.45
CA ILE A 269 12.29 -16.09 9.85
C ILE A 269 12.39 -15.13 11.05
N LYS A 270 11.31 -14.39 11.36
CA LYS A 270 11.23 -13.42 12.45
C LYS A 270 9.76 -13.31 12.90
N PHE A 271 9.50 -13.01 14.15
CA PHE A 271 8.16 -12.80 14.71
C PHE A 271 7.21 -14.00 14.50
N LEU A 272 7.30 -14.96 15.39
CA LEU A 272 6.45 -16.16 15.33
C LEU A 272 4.99 -15.82 15.53
N PRO A 273 4.04 -16.50 14.83
CA PRO A 273 2.63 -16.30 15.06
C PRO A 273 2.25 -16.47 16.53
N SER A 274 1.50 -15.52 17.07
CA SER A 274 1.12 -15.52 18.48
C SER A 274 0.20 -16.70 18.81
N GLN A 275 0.62 -17.57 19.72
CA GLN A 275 -0.21 -18.69 20.21
C GLN A 275 -1.42 -18.19 20.99
N GLU A 276 -1.35 -17.04 21.65
CA GLU A 276 -2.50 -16.42 22.31
C GLU A 276 -3.59 -16.05 21.28
N LEU A 277 -3.20 -15.44 20.16
CA LEU A 277 -4.14 -15.07 19.10
C LEU A 277 -4.69 -16.32 18.39
N LEU A 278 -3.86 -17.32 18.12
CA LEU A 278 -4.29 -18.59 17.54
C LEU A 278 -5.25 -19.35 18.48
N SER A 279 -5.02 -19.32 19.80
CA SER A 279 -5.93 -19.91 20.77
C SER A 279 -7.31 -19.29 20.69
N LYS A 280 -7.39 -17.96 20.66
CA LYS A 280 -8.65 -17.24 20.48
C LYS A 280 -9.32 -17.56 19.14
N HIS A 281 -8.53 -17.66 18.05
CA HIS A 281 -9.05 -18.02 16.74
C HIS A 281 -9.66 -19.43 16.73
N ARG A 282 -9.07 -20.39 17.46
CA ARG A 282 -9.60 -21.77 17.58
C ARG A 282 -10.95 -21.84 18.27
N GLU A 283 -11.26 -20.91 19.17
CA GLU A 283 -12.55 -20.85 19.86
C GLU A 283 -13.74 -20.62 18.91
N TYR A 284 -13.47 -20.09 17.72
CA TYR A 284 -14.48 -19.80 16.70
C TYR A 284 -14.57 -20.87 15.59
N LEU A 285 -13.84 -22.00 15.71
CA LEU A 285 -13.96 -23.06 14.73
C LEU A 285 -15.42 -23.50 14.60
N VAL A 286 -15.95 -23.48 13.38
CA VAL A 286 -17.36 -23.73 13.06
C VAL A 286 -17.74 -25.18 13.39
N GLU A 287 -18.80 -25.36 14.18
CA GLU A 287 -19.33 -26.68 14.54
C GLU A 287 -19.91 -27.44 13.36
#